data_0751a58aa0a544e133e43f8b67412cb1
#
_entry.id   0751a58aa0a544e133e43f8b67412cb1
#
_cell.length_a   1.000
_cell.length_b   1.000
_cell.length_c   1.000
_cell.angle_alpha   90.00
_cell.angle_beta   90.00
_cell.angle_gamma   90.00
#
_symmetry.space_group_name_H-M   'P 1'
#
loop_
_entity.id
_entity.type
_entity.pdbx_description
1 polymer ?
#
loop_
_entity_poly.entity_id
_entity_poly.type
_entity_poly.pdbx_seq_one_letter_code
_entity_poly.pdbx_strand_id
1 'polypeptide(L)' 'IFPNPSSDFIQLQLSDPLKNELNFLLMDVQGKVVMNEIISSQQVQFSVKDFPNGMYQYKLMDEKVMKASGKLMIQR' A
#
# COMPACT_ATOMS: atom_id res chain seq x y z
N ILE A 1 7.46 0.43 2.15
CA ILE A 1 6.32 -0.10 2.92
C ILE A 1 6.81 -1.12 3.94
N PHE A 2 6.35 -1.01 5.15
CA PHE A 2 6.76 -1.92 6.21
C PHE A 2 5.70 -1.97 7.31
N PRO A 3 5.71 -2.96 8.21
CA PRO A 3 6.58 -4.12 8.18
C PRO A 3 6.20 -5.08 7.05
N ASN A 4 7.14 -5.92 6.66
CA ASN A 4 6.89 -6.92 5.65
C ASN A 4 7.65 -8.19 6.06
N PRO A 5 6.98 -9.23 6.55
CA PRO A 5 5.53 -9.42 6.57
C PRO A 5 4.81 -8.54 7.57
N SER A 6 3.53 -8.29 7.29
CA SER A 6 2.67 -7.46 8.13
C SER A 6 1.66 -8.33 8.86
N SER A 7 1.18 -7.86 10.02
CA SER A 7 0.13 -8.56 10.74
C SER A 7 -1.16 -7.75 10.77
N ASP A 8 -1.15 -6.60 11.43
CA ASP A 8 -2.38 -5.82 11.63
C ASP A 8 -2.39 -4.51 10.85
N PHE A 9 -1.23 -3.95 10.57
CA PHE A 9 -1.17 -2.70 9.82
C PHE A 9 0.14 -2.61 9.04
N ILE A 10 0.11 -1.74 8.04
CA ILE A 10 1.28 -1.41 7.23
C ILE A 10 1.56 0.07 7.33
N GLN A 11 2.80 0.43 7.19
CA GLN A 11 3.24 1.82 7.15
C GLN A 11 3.83 2.13 5.80
N LEU A 12 3.49 3.29 5.27
CA LEU A 12 4.07 3.81 4.05
C LEU A 12 4.84 5.06 4.41
N GLN A 13 6.12 5.08 4.05
CA GLN A 13 6.99 6.22 4.28
C GLN A 13 7.65 6.61 2.98
N LEU A 14 7.49 7.87 2.59
CA LEU A 14 8.04 8.39 1.36
C LEU A 14 9.27 9.23 1.67
N SER A 15 10.32 9.08 0.86
CA SER A 15 11.56 9.80 1.08
C SER A 15 11.48 11.26 0.63
N ASP A 16 10.63 11.57 -0.35
CA ASP A 16 10.50 12.92 -0.88
C ASP A 16 9.18 13.54 -0.48
N PRO A 17 9.12 14.88 -0.31
CA PRO A 17 7.84 15.55 -0.08
C PRO A 17 6.90 15.34 -1.26
N LEU A 18 5.60 15.24 -0.94
CA LEU A 18 4.58 15.07 -1.96
C LEU A 18 4.28 16.41 -2.62
N LYS A 19 4.28 16.42 -3.94
CA LYS A 19 3.81 17.57 -4.71
C LYS A 19 2.33 17.48 -5.00
N ASN A 20 1.83 16.26 -5.17
CA ASN A 20 0.44 15.96 -5.45
C ASN A 20 0.01 14.82 -4.55
N GLU A 21 -1.31 14.65 -4.40
CA GLU A 21 -1.84 13.47 -3.75
C GLU A 21 -1.56 12.26 -4.61
N LEU A 22 -1.29 11.12 -3.95
CA LEU A 22 -1.04 9.85 -4.62
C LEU A 22 -2.16 8.88 -4.27
N ASN A 23 -2.35 7.89 -5.14
CA ASN A 23 -3.28 6.79 -4.87
C ASN A 23 -2.48 5.56 -4.48
N PHE A 24 -2.83 4.97 -3.34
CA PHE A 24 -2.26 3.71 -2.89
C PHE A 24 -3.27 2.61 -3.18
N LEU A 25 -2.85 1.65 -4.00
CA LEU A 25 -3.69 0.52 -4.37
C LEU A 25 -3.08 -0.75 -3.81
N LEU A 26 -3.90 -1.57 -3.16
CA LEU A 26 -3.50 -2.89 -2.71
C LEU A 26 -4.36 -3.91 -3.43
N MET A 27 -3.72 -4.92 -4.01
CA MET A 27 -4.39 -5.95 -4.81
C MET A 27 -4.04 -7.31 -4.28
N ASP A 28 -5.00 -8.24 -4.35
CA ASP A 28 -4.76 -9.64 -4.00
C ASP A 28 -4.07 -10.37 -5.15
N VAL A 29 -3.85 -11.69 -4.98
CA VAL A 29 -3.13 -12.49 -5.98
C VAL A 29 -3.90 -12.63 -7.28
N GLN A 30 -5.20 -12.36 -7.27
CA GLN A 30 -6.03 -12.40 -8.46
C GLN A 30 -6.08 -11.07 -9.19
N GLY A 31 -5.41 -10.04 -8.65
CA GLY A 31 -5.41 -8.72 -9.22
C GLY A 31 -6.58 -7.86 -8.80
N LYS A 32 -7.39 -8.33 -7.85
CA LYS A 32 -8.52 -7.56 -7.36
C LYS A 32 -8.04 -6.48 -6.41
N VAL A 33 -8.48 -5.25 -6.62
CA VAL A 33 -8.16 -4.14 -5.71
C VAL A 33 -8.96 -4.32 -4.42
N VAL A 34 -8.24 -4.47 -3.32
CA VAL A 34 -8.85 -4.65 -1.99
C VAL A 34 -8.72 -3.39 -1.13
N MET A 35 -7.87 -2.46 -1.53
CA MET A 35 -7.73 -1.18 -0.85
C MET A 35 -7.34 -0.12 -1.86
N ASN A 36 -7.96 1.07 -1.76
CA ASN A 36 -7.64 2.22 -2.60
C ASN A 36 -7.74 3.45 -1.71
N GLU A 37 -6.59 4.02 -1.36
CA GLU A 37 -6.52 5.14 -0.44
C GLU A 37 -5.75 6.29 -1.06
N ILE A 38 -6.12 7.51 -0.67
CA ILE A 38 -5.42 8.71 -1.11
C ILE A 38 -4.35 9.05 -0.09
N ILE A 39 -3.14 9.28 -0.56
CA ILE A 39 -1.99 9.61 0.25
C ILE A 39 -1.71 11.10 0.11
N SER A 40 -1.78 11.82 1.21
CA SER A 40 -1.53 13.27 1.22
C SER A 40 -0.41 13.66 2.18
N SER A 41 0.27 12.70 2.78
CA SER A 41 1.43 12.98 3.64
C SER A 41 2.52 11.96 3.41
N GLN A 42 3.73 12.27 3.87
CA GLN A 42 4.89 11.40 3.67
C GLN A 42 4.84 10.12 4.49
N GLN A 43 4.07 10.12 5.57
CA GLN A 43 3.93 8.93 6.43
C GLN A 43 2.46 8.63 6.61
N VAL A 44 2.08 7.39 6.32
CA VAL A 44 0.71 6.94 6.43
C VAL A 44 0.71 5.52 6.97
N GLN A 45 -0.31 5.20 7.77
CA GLN A 45 -0.50 3.87 8.32
C GLN A 45 -1.89 3.38 7.96
N PHE A 46 -1.97 2.15 7.46
CA PHE A 46 -3.24 1.53 7.09
C PHE A 46 -3.45 0.26 7.88
N SER A 47 -4.69 0.02 8.30
CA SER A 47 -5.07 -1.24 8.93
C SER A 47 -5.30 -2.30 7.86
N VAL A 48 -4.74 -3.49 8.08
CA VAL A 48 -4.99 -4.65 7.21
C VAL A 48 -5.58 -5.81 8.01
N LYS A 49 -6.19 -5.50 9.16
CA LYS A 49 -6.74 -6.51 10.06
C LYS A 49 -7.77 -7.41 9.40
N ASP A 50 -8.56 -6.83 8.50
CA ASP A 50 -9.68 -7.55 7.89
C ASP A 50 -9.26 -8.33 6.64
N PHE A 51 -8.01 -8.26 6.26
CA PHE A 51 -7.53 -8.95 5.06
C PHE A 51 -6.98 -10.33 5.42
N PRO A 52 -7.32 -11.35 4.63
CA PRO A 52 -6.76 -12.68 4.84
C PRO A 52 -5.25 -12.70 4.71
N ASN A 53 -4.62 -13.69 5.37
CA ASN A 53 -3.20 -13.91 5.16
C ASN A 53 -2.93 -14.25 3.70
N GLY A 54 -1.82 -13.77 3.18
CA GLY A 54 -1.43 -14.06 1.81
C GLY A 54 -0.54 -12.99 1.24
N MET A 55 -0.23 -13.16 -0.04
CA MET A 55 0.57 -12.20 -0.78
C MET A 55 -0.33 -11.20 -1.44
N TYR A 56 0.10 -9.95 -1.40
CA TYR A 56 -0.59 -8.82 -2.03
C TYR A 56 0.42 -8.04 -2.84
N GLN A 57 -0.08 -7.31 -3.81
CA GLN A 57 0.73 -6.35 -4.57
C GLN A 57 0.23 -4.95 -4.29
N TYR A 58 1.15 -4.02 -4.18
CA TYR A 58 0.76 -2.62 -4.03
C TYR A 58 1.31 -1.79 -5.17
N LYS A 59 0.59 -0.72 -5.47
CA LYS A 59 1.01 0.31 -6.42
C LYS A 59 0.77 1.67 -5.82
N LEU A 60 1.72 2.56 -6.04
CA LEU A 60 1.60 3.95 -5.66
C LEU A 60 1.55 4.77 -6.94
N MET A 61 0.43 5.44 -7.17
CA MET A 61 0.15 6.09 -8.44
C MET A 61 0.02 7.60 -8.27
N ASP A 62 0.63 8.35 -9.19
CA ASP A 62 0.38 9.78 -9.36
C ASP A 62 -0.39 9.92 -10.67
N GLU A 63 -1.71 10.05 -10.56
CA GLU A 63 -2.62 9.98 -11.70
C GLU A 63 -2.41 8.68 -12.47
N LYS A 64 -1.86 8.76 -13.69
CA LYS A 64 -1.62 7.58 -14.52
C LYS A 64 -0.17 7.10 -14.46
N VAL A 65 0.67 7.76 -13.65
CA VAL A 65 2.09 7.42 -13.55
C VAL A 65 2.31 6.58 -12.30
N MET A 66 2.94 5.43 -12.48
CA MET A 66 3.29 4.56 -11.36
C MET A 66 4.57 5.06 -10.72
N LYS A 67 4.51 5.44 -9.45
CA LYS A 67 5.66 5.92 -8.69
C LYS A 67 6.42 4.81 -7.99
N ALA A 68 5.70 3.78 -7.55
CA ALA A 68 6.30 2.65 -6.86
C ALA A 68 5.37 1.46 -6.92
N SER A 69 5.94 0.27 -6.81
CA SER A 69 5.16 -0.97 -6.71
C SER A 69 5.98 -1.99 -5.95
N GLY A 70 5.31 -3.00 -5.44
CA GLY A 70 6.00 -4.07 -4.72
C GLY A 70 5.02 -5.11 -4.23
N LYS A 71 5.55 -6.03 -3.45
CA LYS A 71 4.79 -7.13 -2.86
C LYS A 71 4.73 -6.94 -1.35
N LEU A 72 3.60 -7.33 -0.78
CA LEU A 72 3.36 -7.28 0.65
C LEU A 72 2.81 -8.62 1.09
N MET A 73 3.39 -9.19 2.14
CA MET A 73 2.85 -10.40 2.74
C MET A 73 2.11 -10.05 4.02
N ILE A 74 0.87 -10.48 4.13
CA ILE A 74 0.10 -10.40 5.36
C ILE A 74 0.15 -11.77 6.01
N GLN A 75 0.70 -11.81 7.22
CA GLN A 75 0.92 -13.05 7.94
C GLN A 75 0.67 -12.82 9.42
N ARG A 76 -0.35 -13.49 9.95
CA ARG A 76 -0.69 -13.43 11.37
C ARG A 76 -0.42 -14.73 12.05
#